data_2ddd720ec5f780578cdcea022021fdc3
#
_entry.id   2ddd720ec5f780578cdcea022021fdc3
#
_cell.length_a   1.000
_cell.length_b   1.000
_cell.length_c   1.000
_cell.angle_alpha   90.00
_cell.angle_beta   90.00
_cell.angle_gamma   90.00
#
_symmetry.space_group_name_H-M   'P 1'
#
loop_
_entity.id
_entity.type
_entity.pdbx_description
1 polymer ?
#
loop_
_entity_poly.entity_id
_entity_poly.type
_entity_poly.pdbx_seq_one_letter_code
_entity_poly.pdbx_strand_id
1 'polypeptide(L)'
;MKKSVLFASAALMMCYFTSCGGGKKTEEAAADATAETKTEAAVPEYKLLDLPTVDLSTFPKDADGWITMFDGKTLNGWRGYDRTDVPNAWEVNDGAIHIKGSGAGEAGAKDGGDLVFAHKFKNFELEWEWKVAKGANSGVFILIQEVEGQPSYISSPEYQILDNANHPDAKLGKDGNRMSASLYDMIPAKPQNSKPFGEWNKSKIMCYKGTVVH
;
A
#
# COMPACT_ATOMS: atom_id res chain seq x y z
N MET A 1 25.59 -25.83 -7.68
CA MET A 1 24.81 -26.32 -8.84
C MET A 1 24.14 -25.14 -9.52
N LYS A 2 24.10 -25.13 -10.83
CA LYS A 2 24.07 -23.98 -11.75
C LYS A 2 22.82 -23.13 -11.69
N LYS A 3 23.05 -21.81 -11.84
CA LYS A 3 22.10 -20.72 -12.08
C LYS A 3 21.38 -20.89 -13.41
N SER A 4 20.10 -20.55 -13.45
CA SER A 4 19.41 -20.26 -14.72
C SER A 4 18.70 -18.92 -14.58
N VAL A 5 19.15 -17.98 -15.41
CA VAL A 5 18.55 -16.66 -15.62
C VAL A 5 17.60 -16.80 -16.79
N LEU A 6 16.34 -16.43 -16.61
CA LEU A 6 15.36 -16.38 -17.70
C LEU A 6 15.11 -14.91 -18.06
N PHE A 7 15.48 -14.54 -19.27
CA PHE A 7 15.11 -13.26 -19.89
C PHE A 7 13.71 -13.37 -20.50
N ALA A 8 12.81 -12.47 -20.15
CA ALA A 8 11.53 -12.30 -20.83
C ALA A 8 11.65 -11.18 -21.86
N SER A 9 11.52 -11.54 -23.13
CA SER A 9 11.51 -10.62 -24.26
C SER A 9 10.13 -9.94 -24.36
N ALA A 10 10.12 -8.62 -24.41
CA ALA A 10 8.93 -7.83 -24.71
C ALA A 10 8.68 -7.84 -26.23
N ALA A 11 7.51 -8.33 -26.67
CA ALA A 11 7.06 -8.27 -28.04
C ALA A 11 6.42 -6.91 -28.32
N LEU A 12 7.03 -6.16 -29.23
CA LEU A 12 6.52 -4.89 -29.74
C LEU A 12 5.49 -5.16 -30.85
N MET A 13 4.22 -4.82 -30.63
CA MET A 13 3.17 -4.95 -31.61
C MET A 13 3.05 -3.66 -32.43
N MET A 14 3.54 -3.67 -33.67
CA MET A 14 3.37 -2.60 -34.64
C MET A 14 1.99 -2.70 -35.30
N CYS A 15 1.14 -1.71 -35.13
CA CYS A 15 -0.07 -1.54 -35.93
C CYS A 15 0.26 -0.74 -37.20
N TYR A 16 0.14 -1.38 -38.36
CA TYR A 16 0.18 -0.72 -39.65
C TYR A 16 -1.22 -0.21 -40.03
N PHE A 17 -1.35 1.09 -40.22
CA PHE A 17 -2.50 1.65 -40.94
C PHE A 17 -2.13 1.85 -42.38
N THR A 18 -2.81 1.15 -43.28
CA THR A 18 -2.78 1.42 -44.72
C THR A 18 -3.90 2.40 -45.06
N SER A 19 -3.54 3.56 -45.61
CA SER A 19 -4.46 4.46 -46.26
C SER A 19 -4.03 4.63 -47.74
N CYS A 20 -4.88 4.24 -48.67
CA CYS A 20 -4.70 4.52 -50.08
C CYS A 20 -5.27 5.89 -50.45
N GLY A 21 -4.56 6.64 -51.31
CA GLY A 21 -5.17 7.72 -52.05
C GLY A 21 -4.21 8.79 -52.60
N GLY A 22 -3.80 8.66 -53.89
CA GLY A 22 -3.78 9.71 -54.88
C GLY A 22 -2.67 10.78 -54.88
N GLY A 23 -1.74 10.60 -55.75
CA GLY A 23 -0.65 11.35 -56.29
C GLY A 23 -0.56 12.87 -56.23
N LYS A 24 0.69 13.36 -56.10
CA LYS A 24 1.40 14.29 -57.01
C LYS A 24 2.83 14.46 -56.55
N LYS A 25 3.75 14.39 -57.52
CA LYS A 25 5.21 14.68 -57.35
C LYS A 25 5.46 16.13 -57.01
N THR A 26 6.35 16.39 -56.04
CA THR A 26 7.33 17.51 -56.10
C THR A 26 8.44 17.28 -55.04
N GLU A 27 9.64 17.32 -55.55
CA GLU A 27 10.96 17.75 -55.02
C GLU A 27 11.44 17.38 -53.63
N GLU A 28 12.61 16.80 -53.64
CA GLU A 28 13.53 16.57 -52.53
C GLU A 28 13.84 17.84 -51.74
N ALA A 29 13.66 17.74 -50.42
CA ALA A 29 14.42 18.52 -49.45
C ALA A 29 14.95 17.55 -48.40
N ALA A 30 16.26 17.41 -48.39
CA ALA A 30 16.99 16.66 -47.36
C ALA A 30 16.75 17.33 -46.01
N ALA A 31 15.95 16.71 -45.15
CA ALA A 31 15.81 17.12 -43.75
C ALA A 31 16.83 16.33 -42.91
N ASP A 32 17.76 17.07 -42.37
CA ASP A 32 18.73 16.69 -41.35
C ASP A 32 17.99 16.02 -40.18
N ALA A 33 18.19 14.71 -40.03
CA ALA A 33 17.67 13.95 -38.90
C ALA A 33 18.58 14.19 -37.67
N THR A 34 18.34 15.27 -36.96
CA THR A 34 18.89 15.42 -35.62
C THR A 34 18.31 14.29 -34.73
N ALA A 35 19.14 13.30 -34.41
CA ALA A 35 18.86 12.27 -33.46
C ALA A 35 18.64 12.94 -32.09
N GLU A 36 17.37 13.07 -31.69
CA GLU A 36 17.03 13.40 -30.30
C GLU A 36 17.52 12.26 -29.41
N THR A 37 18.63 12.49 -28.74
CA THR A 37 19.12 11.63 -27.65
C THR A 37 18.07 11.72 -26.53
N LYS A 38 17.17 10.75 -26.45
CA LYS A 38 16.33 10.57 -25.26
C LYS A 38 17.27 10.36 -24.09
N THR A 39 17.45 11.39 -23.29
CA THR A 39 18.09 11.26 -21.98
C THR A 39 17.18 10.36 -21.15
N GLU A 40 17.64 9.15 -20.88
CA GLU A 40 16.97 8.24 -19.95
C GLU A 40 16.92 8.95 -18.61
N ALA A 41 15.71 9.20 -18.08
CA ALA A 41 15.54 9.85 -16.79
C ALA A 41 16.22 8.98 -15.74
N ALA A 42 17.14 9.56 -14.97
CA ALA A 42 17.82 8.86 -13.90
C ALA A 42 16.76 8.27 -12.94
N VAL A 43 16.87 6.98 -12.65
CA VAL A 43 16.02 6.33 -11.65
C VAL A 43 16.29 7.01 -10.32
N PRO A 44 15.28 7.53 -9.61
CA PRO A 44 15.50 8.17 -8.32
C PRO A 44 16.13 7.18 -7.34
N GLU A 45 17.19 7.58 -6.70
CA GLU A 45 17.83 6.80 -5.64
C GLU A 45 17.06 7.04 -4.33
N TYR A 46 16.43 5.98 -3.80
CA TYR A 46 15.71 6.03 -2.53
C TYR A 46 16.62 5.60 -1.39
N LYS A 47 16.71 6.43 -0.35
CA LYS A 47 17.42 6.09 0.87
C LYS A 47 16.48 5.37 1.85
N LEU A 48 16.77 4.10 2.10
CA LEU A 48 16.05 3.33 3.10
C LEU A 48 16.49 3.72 4.51
N LEU A 49 15.53 3.79 5.43
CA LEU A 49 15.79 4.07 6.83
C LEU A 49 16.06 2.78 7.60
N ASP A 50 17.02 2.84 8.49
CA ASP A 50 17.31 1.78 9.46
C ASP A 50 16.85 2.25 10.86
N LEU A 51 15.56 2.09 11.11
CA LEU A 51 14.94 2.52 12.37
C LEU A 51 14.92 1.39 13.40
N PRO A 52 14.92 1.73 14.71
CA PRO A 52 14.91 0.76 15.78
C PRO A 52 13.77 -0.23 15.67
N THR A 53 14.09 -1.51 15.92
CA THR A 53 13.11 -2.62 15.96
C THR A 53 12.92 -3.13 17.38
N VAL A 54 11.78 -3.75 17.64
CA VAL A 54 11.49 -4.39 18.92
C VAL A 54 11.90 -5.86 18.93
N ASP A 55 12.26 -6.36 20.10
CA ASP A 55 12.49 -7.79 20.33
C ASP A 55 11.17 -8.49 20.55
N LEU A 56 10.77 -9.36 19.62
CA LEU A 56 9.52 -10.11 19.70
C LEU A 56 9.45 -11.08 20.89
N SER A 57 10.58 -11.44 21.50
CA SER A 57 10.59 -12.30 22.70
C SER A 57 9.95 -11.62 23.91
N THR A 58 9.82 -10.29 23.89
CA THR A 58 9.18 -9.50 24.95
C THR A 58 7.66 -9.41 24.82
N PHE A 59 7.09 -9.90 23.70
CA PHE A 59 5.66 -9.89 23.45
C PHE A 59 5.01 -11.23 23.84
N PRO A 60 3.77 -11.21 24.33
CA PRO A 60 3.04 -12.44 24.64
C PRO A 60 2.92 -13.33 23.40
N LYS A 61 3.20 -14.61 23.59
CA LYS A 61 3.09 -15.63 22.58
C LYS A 61 2.25 -16.78 23.08
N ASP A 62 1.29 -17.22 22.28
CA ASP A 62 0.47 -18.39 22.61
C ASP A 62 1.12 -19.72 22.21
N ALA A 63 0.41 -20.83 22.51
CA ALA A 63 0.91 -22.19 22.23
C ALA A 63 1.02 -22.50 20.72
N ASP A 64 0.23 -21.81 19.88
CA ASP A 64 0.23 -21.99 18.41
C ASP A 64 1.26 -21.08 17.72
N GLY A 65 1.92 -20.21 18.48
CA GLY A 65 2.98 -19.35 18.01
C GLY A 65 2.54 -17.95 17.60
N TRP A 66 1.28 -17.57 17.83
CA TRP A 66 0.82 -16.21 17.58
C TRP A 66 1.41 -15.23 18.59
N ILE A 67 1.81 -14.09 18.10
CA ILE A 67 2.37 -12.99 18.87
C ILE A 67 1.32 -11.91 19.00
N THR A 68 1.00 -11.52 20.26
CA THR A 68 0.09 -10.41 20.52
C THR A 68 0.82 -9.08 20.32
N MET A 69 0.59 -8.41 19.18
CA MET A 69 1.22 -7.14 18.84
C MET A 69 0.61 -5.94 19.56
N PHE A 70 -0.60 -6.08 20.10
CA PHE A 70 -1.31 -5.04 20.85
C PHE A 70 -2.03 -5.65 22.04
N ASP A 71 -1.78 -5.13 23.22
CA ASP A 71 -2.26 -5.66 24.51
C ASP A 71 -3.61 -5.06 24.96
N GLY A 72 -4.21 -4.19 24.16
CA GLY A 72 -5.42 -3.45 24.49
C GLY A 72 -5.21 -2.26 25.44
N LYS A 73 -3.97 -1.94 25.82
CA LYS A 73 -3.66 -0.94 26.85
C LYS A 73 -2.56 0.03 26.46
N THR A 74 -1.56 -0.43 25.73
CA THR A 74 -0.37 0.37 25.39
C THR A 74 -0.03 0.28 23.92
N LEU A 75 0.69 1.28 23.42
CA LEU A 75 1.30 1.27 22.09
C LEU A 75 2.75 0.77 22.14
N ASN A 76 3.08 -0.10 23.10
CA ASN A 76 4.39 -0.70 23.18
C ASN A 76 4.72 -1.49 21.90
N GLY A 77 5.87 -1.20 21.31
CA GLY A 77 6.27 -1.80 20.03
C GLY A 77 5.78 -1.06 18.78
N TRP A 78 4.99 -0.01 18.95
CA TRP A 78 4.49 0.81 17.86
C TRP A 78 5.19 2.17 17.81
N ARG A 79 5.36 2.72 16.63
CA ARG A 79 5.90 4.06 16.36
C ARG A 79 5.29 4.61 15.07
N GLY A 80 5.54 5.88 14.78
CA GLY A 80 5.17 6.43 13.47
C GLY A 80 6.11 5.94 12.35
N TYR A 81 5.62 6.00 11.12
CA TYR A 81 6.43 5.84 9.92
C TYR A 81 7.46 6.98 9.83
N ASP A 82 8.69 6.67 9.43
CA ASP A 82 9.82 7.62 9.32
C ASP A 82 10.11 8.39 10.62
N ARG A 83 9.79 7.80 11.79
CA ARG A 83 10.06 8.41 13.11
C ARG A 83 10.20 7.34 14.20
N THR A 84 10.70 7.74 15.36
CA THR A 84 10.99 6.82 16.48
C THR A 84 9.97 6.89 17.61
N ASP A 85 9.05 7.86 17.58
CA ASP A 85 7.99 8.07 18.56
C ASP A 85 6.62 7.78 17.97
N VAL A 86 5.61 7.66 18.81
CA VAL A 86 4.21 7.52 18.39
C VAL A 86 3.64 8.91 18.10
N PRO A 87 3.03 9.15 16.92
CA PRO A 87 2.36 10.42 16.63
C PRO A 87 1.20 10.69 17.59
N ASN A 88 1.01 11.95 18.00
CA ASN A 88 0.02 12.33 19.03
C ASN A 88 -1.45 12.06 18.64
N ALA A 89 -1.73 11.88 17.34
CA ALA A 89 -3.07 11.52 16.89
C ALA A 89 -3.44 10.07 17.20
N TRP A 90 -2.47 9.20 17.46
CA TRP A 90 -2.71 7.82 17.83
C TRP A 90 -2.81 7.65 19.34
N GLU A 91 -3.81 6.94 19.79
CA GLU A 91 -4.05 6.65 21.21
C GLU A 91 -4.63 5.24 21.38
N VAL A 92 -4.67 4.78 22.61
CA VAL A 92 -5.49 3.63 23.00
C VAL A 92 -6.82 4.16 23.57
N ASN A 93 -7.91 3.76 22.95
CA ASN A 93 -9.26 4.11 23.38
C ASN A 93 -10.16 2.89 23.36
N ASP A 94 -10.84 2.62 24.47
CA ASP A 94 -11.73 1.45 24.65
C ASP A 94 -11.07 0.11 24.26
N GLY A 95 -9.78 -0.06 24.54
CA GLY A 95 -9.05 -1.30 24.24
C GLY A 95 -8.68 -1.46 22.76
N ALA A 96 -8.78 -0.41 21.97
CA ALA A 96 -8.42 -0.40 20.56
C ALA A 96 -7.35 0.67 20.26
N ILE A 97 -6.52 0.44 19.25
CA ILE A 97 -5.69 1.48 18.64
C ILE A 97 -6.62 2.42 17.87
N HIS A 98 -6.60 3.67 18.21
CA HIS A 98 -7.50 4.68 17.68
C HIS A 98 -6.74 5.88 17.13
N ILE A 99 -7.11 6.35 15.95
CA ILE A 99 -6.64 7.62 15.41
C ILE A 99 -7.69 8.70 15.61
N LYS A 100 -7.31 9.81 16.23
CA LYS A 100 -8.16 10.98 16.39
C LYS A 100 -8.36 11.67 15.05
N GLY A 101 -9.55 11.53 14.47
CA GLY A 101 -9.87 12.19 13.22
C GLY A 101 -9.81 13.72 13.33
N SER A 102 -9.29 14.36 12.30
CA SER A 102 -9.26 15.83 12.22
C SER A 102 -10.53 16.42 11.61
N GLY A 103 -11.37 15.59 10.99
CA GLY A 103 -12.47 16.06 10.15
C GLY A 103 -12.01 16.75 8.85
N ALA A 104 -10.73 16.76 8.54
CA ALA A 104 -10.12 17.48 7.42
C ALA A 104 -9.96 16.62 6.16
N GLY A 105 -10.74 15.54 5.98
CA GLY A 105 -10.65 14.64 4.83
C GLY A 105 -9.37 13.81 4.82
N GLU A 106 -8.86 13.49 3.62
CA GLU A 106 -7.70 12.63 3.42
C GLU A 106 -6.37 13.20 3.95
N ALA A 107 -6.33 14.48 4.32
CA ALA A 107 -5.15 15.09 4.92
C ALA A 107 -4.78 14.48 6.29
N GLY A 108 -5.63 13.58 6.80
CA GLY A 108 -5.39 12.87 8.04
C GLY A 108 -5.52 13.74 9.29
N ALA A 109 -5.13 13.19 10.41
CA ALA A 109 -5.13 13.88 11.69
C ALA A 109 -3.91 14.80 11.82
N LYS A 110 -4.06 15.93 12.53
CA LYS A 110 -2.92 16.75 12.91
C LYS A 110 -1.95 15.92 13.76
N ASP A 111 -0.67 15.92 13.39
CA ASP A 111 0.35 15.04 13.96
C ASP A 111 -0.10 13.55 13.94
N GLY A 112 -0.61 13.15 12.78
CA GLY A 112 -1.05 11.79 12.46
C GLY A 112 0.06 11.01 11.76
N GLY A 113 -0.20 10.65 10.50
CA GLY A 113 0.65 9.74 9.72
C GLY A 113 0.38 8.28 10.07
N ASP A 114 1.17 7.39 9.48
CA ASP A 114 0.96 5.96 9.66
C ASP A 114 1.62 5.43 10.92
N LEU A 115 0.95 4.49 11.58
CA LEU A 115 1.46 3.78 12.74
C LEU A 115 2.09 2.46 12.29
N VAL A 116 3.32 2.20 12.69
CA VAL A 116 4.11 1.04 12.30
C VAL A 116 4.42 0.19 13.53
N PHE A 117 4.17 -1.13 13.45
CA PHE A 117 4.75 -2.06 14.42
C PHE A 117 6.23 -2.22 14.11
N ALA A 118 7.09 -1.93 15.08
CA ALA A 118 8.52 -1.77 14.89
C ALA A 118 9.27 -3.11 14.74
N HIS A 119 8.81 -3.98 13.84
CA HIS A 119 9.46 -5.24 13.49
C HIS A 119 9.19 -5.63 12.05
N LYS A 120 10.17 -6.22 11.37
CA LYS A 120 10.05 -6.64 9.98
C LYS A 120 9.75 -8.13 9.91
N PHE A 121 8.61 -8.48 9.33
CA PHE A 121 8.19 -9.85 9.08
C PHE A 121 8.44 -10.23 7.62
N LYS A 122 8.91 -11.46 7.37
CA LYS A 122 9.15 -11.95 6.01
C LYS A 122 8.03 -12.87 5.51
N ASN A 123 7.67 -13.86 6.34
CA ASN A 123 6.52 -14.73 6.12
C ASN A 123 5.67 -14.64 7.39
N PHE A 124 4.40 -14.35 7.25
CA PHE A 124 3.54 -14.12 8.40
C PHE A 124 2.06 -14.35 8.07
N GLU A 125 1.30 -14.59 9.09
CA GLU A 125 -0.14 -14.39 9.12
C GLU A 125 -0.42 -13.24 10.08
N LEU A 126 -1.28 -12.31 9.69
CA LEU A 126 -1.72 -11.18 10.50
C LEU A 126 -3.24 -11.25 10.62
N GLU A 127 -3.75 -11.26 11.83
CA GLU A 127 -5.18 -11.13 12.12
C GLU A 127 -5.43 -9.85 12.91
N TRP A 128 -6.49 -9.15 12.58
CA TRP A 128 -6.92 -7.96 13.32
C TRP A 128 -8.42 -7.74 13.19
N GLU A 129 -8.95 -6.96 14.10
CA GLU A 129 -10.30 -6.44 14.03
C GLU A 129 -10.26 -4.94 13.81
N TRP A 130 -11.20 -4.43 13.07
CA TRP A 130 -11.27 -3.01 12.75
C TRP A 130 -12.71 -2.51 12.66
N LYS A 131 -12.86 -1.22 12.94
CA LYS A 131 -14.11 -0.50 12.88
C LYS A 131 -13.84 0.92 12.37
N VAL A 132 -14.65 1.41 11.45
CA VAL A 132 -14.51 2.76 10.90
C VAL A 132 -15.67 3.66 11.33
N ALA A 133 -15.42 4.93 11.43
CA ALA A 133 -16.45 5.97 11.55
C ALA A 133 -17.14 6.19 10.18
N LYS A 134 -18.27 6.90 10.19
CA LYS A 134 -18.97 7.26 8.95
C LYS A 134 -18.07 8.11 8.04
N GLY A 135 -17.94 7.68 6.80
CA GLY A 135 -17.11 8.33 5.79
C GLY A 135 -15.60 8.23 6.05
N ALA A 136 -15.13 7.33 6.91
CA ALA A 136 -13.71 7.16 7.17
C ALA A 136 -13.01 6.34 6.09
N ASN A 137 -11.72 6.65 5.91
CA ASN A 137 -10.75 5.95 5.08
C ASN A 137 -9.50 5.62 5.91
N SER A 138 -8.99 4.43 5.77
CA SER A 138 -7.80 3.90 6.42
C SER A 138 -7.27 2.71 5.62
N GLY A 139 -6.19 2.08 6.07
CA GLY A 139 -5.63 0.89 5.42
C GLY A 139 -4.61 0.18 6.29
N VAL A 140 -4.20 -0.99 5.86
CA VAL A 140 -3.05 -1.72 6.42
C VAL A 140 -2.02 -1.92 5.32
N PHE A 141 -0.91 -1.22 5.43
CA PHE A 141 0.23 -1.43 4.54
C PHE A 141 1.03 -2.66 4.96
N ILE A 142 1.42 -3.47 3.99
CA ILE A 142 2.26 -4.64 4.18
C ILE A 142 3.51 -4.57 3.30
N LEU A 143 4.56 -5.30 3.68
CA LEU A 143 5.84 -5.32 2.94
C LEU A 143 6.48 -3.93 2.80
N ILE A 144 6.13 -3.02 3.68
CA ILE A 144 6.56 -1.63 3.64
C ILE A 144 8.07 -1.50 3.81
N GLN A 145 8.67 -0.61 3.03
CA GLN A 145 10.02 -0.09 3.23
C GLN A 145 9.91 1.36 3.71
N GLU A 146 10.61 1.71 4.76
CA GLU A 146 10.66 3.09 5.20
C GLU A 146 11.71 3.85 4.40
N VAL A 147 11.26 4.81 3.61
CA VAL A 147 12.07 5.60 2.69
C VAL A 147 12.10 7.03 3.17
N GLU A 148 13.31 7.58 3.38
CA GLU A 148 13.51 8.92 3.92
C GLU A 148 12.73 9.98 3.13
N GLY A 149 11.87 10.74 3.83
CA GLY A 149 11.09 11.83 3.25
C GLY A 149 10.03 11.42 2.21
N GLN A 150 9.73 10.13 2.09
CA GLN A 150 8.70 9.62 1.18
C GLN A 150 7.48 9.11 1.96
N PRO A 151 6.27 9.25 1.42
CA PRO A 151 5.10 8.66 2.05
C PRO A 151 5.13 7.13 1.97
N SER A 152 4.47 6.48 2.92
CA SER A 152 4.41 5.03 3.09
C SER A 152 3.92 4.27 1.86
N TYR A 153 2.93 4.81 1.16
CA TYR A 153 2.31 4.18 -0.02
C TYR A 153 3.22 4.05 -1.24
N ILE A 154 4.39 4.72 -1.24
CA ILE A 154 5.37 4.61 -2.35
C ILE A 154 5.96 3.20 -2.43
N SER A 155 6.08 2.52 -1.30
CA SER A 155 6.83 1.25 -1.21
C SER A 155 5.98 0.05 -0.84
N SER A 156 4.67 0.22 -0.62
CA SER A 156 3.86 -0.85 -0.02
C SER A 156 2.48 -1.03 -0.67
N PRO A 157 2.04 -2.27 -0.87
CA PRO A 157 0.65 -2.57 -1.17
C PRO A 157 -0.23 -2.35 0.06
N GLU A 158 -1.49 -1.97 -0.17
CA GLU A 158 -2.44 -1.63 0.87
C GLU A 158 -3.63 -2.59 0.88
N TYR A 159 -3.94 -3.12 2.07
CA TYR A 159 -5.23 -3.69 2.37
C TYR A 159 -6.18 -2.54 2.76
N GLN A 160 -7.18 -2.26 1.92
CA GLN A 160 -8.07 -1.13 2.11
C GLN A 160 -9.01 -1.31 3.30
N ILE A 161 -9.20 -0.26 4.09
CA ILE A 161 -10.20 -0.14 5.15
C ILE A 161 -11.03 1.12 4.91
N LEU A 162 -12.32 0.97 4.58
CA LEU A 162 -13.16 2.06 4.10
C LEU A 162 -14.59 1.92 4.59
N ASP A 163 -15.26 3.03 4.83
CA ASP A 163 -16.72 3.06 4.84
C ASP A 163 -17.23 3.03 3.39
N ASN A 164 -17.47 1.84 2.87
CA ASN A 164 -17.86 1.62 1.48
C ASN A 164 -19.14 2.35 1.06
N ALA A 165 -20.02 2.64 2.00
CA ALA A 165 -21.31 3.29 1.72
C ALA A 165 -21.20 4.81 1.60
N ASN A 166 -20.32 5.44 2.39
CA ASN A 166 -20.31 6.89 2.55
C ASN A 166 -19.02 7.56 2.05
N HIS A 167 -17.91 6.84 1.93
CA HIS A 167 -16.67 7.44 1.44
C HIS A 167 -16.68 7.51 -0.11
N PRO A 168 -16.32 8.65 -0.72
CA PRO A 168 -16.37 8.83 -2.18
C PRO A 168 -15.45 7.87 -2.94
N ASP A 169 -14.32 7.48 -2.37
CA ASP A 169 -13.33 6.61 -2.99
C ASP A 169 -13.89 5.21 -3.33
N ALA A 170 -14.87 4.70 -2.58
CA ALA A 170 -15.54 3.44 -2.89
C ALA A 170 -16.19 3.39 -4.27
N LYS A 171 -16.49 4.56 -4.88
CA LYS A 171 -17.10 4.71 -6.20
C LYS A 171 -16.09 4.92 -7.31
N LEU A 172 -14.82 5.07 -6.96
CA LEU A 172 -13.72 5.24 -7.89
C LEU A 172 -13.05 3.89 -8.20
N GLY A 173 -12.07 3.93 -9.11
CA GLY A 173 -11.37 2.73 -9.55
C GLY A 173 -12.22 1.84 -10.45
N LYS A 174 -11.95 0.53 -10.44
CA LYS A 174 -12.59 -0.46 -11.31
C LYS A 174 -13.11 -1.64 -10.50
N ASP A 175 -14.34 -2.06 -10.77
CA ASP A 175 -14.96 -3.26 -10.18
C ASP A 175 -14.97 -3.31 -8.64
N GLY A 176 -14.88 -2.13 -7.96
CA GLY A 176 -14.84 -2.03 -6.52
C GLY A 176 -13.45 -2.25 -5.89
N ASN A 177 -12.37 -2.12 -6.68
CA ASN A 177 -11.01 -2.35 -6.23
C ASN A 177 -10.47 -1.29 -5.23
N ARG A 178 -11.30 -0.28 -4.88
CA ARG A 178 -11.03 0.70 -3.82
C ARG A 178 -11.95 0.53 -2.60
N MET A 179 -12.74 -0.52 -2.57
CA MET A 179 -13.56 -0.89 -1.41
C MET A 179 -12.74 -1.67 -0.39
N SER A 180 -13.26 -1.76 0.85
CA SER A 180 -12.62 -2.51 1.95
C SER A 180 -12.19 -3.92 1.55
N ALA A 181 -11.10 -4.39 2.12
CA ALA A 181 -10.45 -5.68 1.88
C ALA A 181 -9.83 -5.87 0.50
N SER A 182 -9.98 -4.91 -0.41
CA SER A 182 -9.27 -4.94 -1.69
C SER A 182 -7.76 -4.73 -1.50
N LEU A 183 -6.96 -5.29 -2.39
CA LEU A 183 -5.64 -4.75 -2.65
C LEU A 183 -5.86 -3.42 -3.40
N TYR A 184 -5.68 -2.31 -2.68
CA TYR A 184 -6.15 -0.98 -3.10
C TYR A 184 -5.77 -0.64 -4.53
N ASP A 185 -6.76 -0.21 -5.29
CA ASP A 185 -6.69 0.19 -6.70
C ASP A 185 -6.14 -0.88 -7.67
N MET A 186 -5.97 -2.12 -7.21
CA MET A 186 -5.41 -3.23 -7.99
C MET A 186 -6.39 -4.40 -8.10
N ILE A 187 -6.74 -5.06 -6.98
CA ILE A 187 -7.55 -6.28 -6.98
C ILE A 187 -8.75 -6.10 -6.03
N PRO A 188 -9.99 -6.20 -6.54
CA PRO A 188 -11.16 -6.08 -5.69
C PRO A 188 -11.32 -7.30 -4.78
N ALA A 189 -11.79 -7.07 -3.55
CA ALA A 189 -12.18 -8.15 -2.64
C ALA A 189 -13.43 -8.88 -3.17
N LYS A 190 -13.39 -10.22 -3.16
CA LYS A 190 -14.49 -11.08 -3.57
C LYS A 190 -14.63 -12.28 -2.63
N PRO A 191 -15.79 -12.43 -1.94
CA PRO A 191 -16.94 -11.50 -1.93
C PRO A 191 -16.62 -10.20 -1.17
N GLN A 192 -17.33 -9.12 -1.50
CA GLN A 192 -17.30 -7.89 -0.68
C GLN A 192 -18.28 -8.07 0.49
N ASN A 193 -17.75 -8.33 1.68
CA ASN A 193 -18.51 -8.69 2.87
C ASN A 193 -18.20 -7.82 4.09
N SER A 194 -17.58 -6.65 3.89
CA SER A 194 -17.34 -5.71 4.98
C SER A 194 -18.66 -5.20 5.56
N LYS A 195 -18.68 -5.07 6.88
CA LYS A 195 -19.82 -4.54 7.62
C LYS A 195 -19.85 -3.01 7.53
N PRO A 196 -21.03 -2.38 7.74
CA PRO A 196 -21.17 -0.94 7.76
C PRO A 196 -20.28 -0.25 8.81
N PHE A 197 -20.13 1.09 8.68
CA PHE A 197 -19.46 1.89 9.69
C PHE A 197 -20.08 1.66 11.09
N GLY A 198 -19.27 1.73 12.13
CA GLY A 198 -19.67 1.50 13.51
C GLY A 198 -19.68 0.03 13.93
N GLU A 199 -19.54 -0.92 12.99
CA GLU A 199 -19.49 -2.35 13.29
C GLU A 199 -18.06 -2.90 13.19
N TRP A 200 -17.72 -3.87 14.05
CA TRP A 200 -16.43 -4.55 14.02
C TRP A 200 -16.36 -5.56 12.88
N ASN A 201 -15.33 -5.46 12.10
CA ASN A 201 -14.91 -6.40 11.07
C ASN A 201 -13.71 -7.19 11.58
N LYS A 202 -13.54 -8.42 11.09
CA LYS A 202 -12.34 -9.22 11.29
C LYS A 202 -11.67 -9.46 9.95
N SER A 203 -10.36 -9.31 9.91
CA SER A 203 -9.55 -9.50 8.71
C SER A 203 -8.31 -10.34 8.98
N LYS A 204 -7.81 -10.96 7.92
CA LYS A 204 -6.59 -11.74 7.94
C LYS A 204 -5.80 -11.49 6.66
N ILE A 205 -4.50 -11.36 6.79
CA ILE A 205 -3.55 -11.41 5.68
C ILE A 205 -2.59 -12.58 5.92
N MET A 206 -2.33 -13.33 4.87
CA MET A 206 -1.24 -14.30 4.83
C MET A 206 -0.20 -13.81 3.81
N CYS A 207 1.05 -13.70 4.23
CA CYS A 207 2.19 -13.44 3.36
C CYS A 207 3.18 -14.59 3.44
N TYR A 208 3.37 -15.29 2.34
CA TYR A 208 4.28 -16.42 2.28
C TYR A 208 5.03 -16.46 0.96
N LYS A 209 6.37 -16.40 1.01
CA LYS A 209 7.27 -16.42 -0.17
C LYS A 209 6.88 -15.44 -1.27
N GLY A 210 6.46 -14.23 -0.89
CA GLY A 210 6.05 -13.18 -1.81
C GLY A 210 4.61 -13.28 -2.34
N THR A 211 3.87 -14.33 -1.98
CA THR A 211 2.43 -14.41 -2.24
C THR A 211 1.67 -13.81 -1.07
N VAL A 212 0.71 -12.94 -1.36
CA VAL A 212 -0.16 -12.30 -0.38
C VAL A 212 -1.60 -12.71 -0.65
N VAL A 213 -2.33 -13.05 0.41
CA VAL A 213 -3.75 -13.37 0.38
C VAL A 213 -4.46 -12.56 1.46
N HIS A 214 -5.54 -11.90 1.07
CA HIS A 214 -6.46 -11.20 1.97
C HIS A 214 -7.67 -12.06 2.29
#